data_ae5c979c36fa806cb0247f94592afd16
#
_entry.id   ae5c979c36fa806cb0247f94592afd16
#
_cell.length_a   1.000
_cell.length_b   1.000
_cell.length_c   1.000
_cell.angle_alpha   90.00
_cell.angle_beta   90.00
_cell.angle_gamma   90.00
#
_symmetry.space_group_name_H-M   'P 1'
#
loop_
_entity.id
_entity.type
_entity.pdbx_description
1 polymer ?
#
loop_
_entity_poly.entity_id
_entity_poly.type
_entity_poly.pdbx_seq_one_letter_code
_entity_poly.pdbx_strand_id
1 'polypeptide(L)'
;MDPSIAARRLLEEVGAPDDEDVVALALKKLGIEVIRGMADSIDAILIHIPRGRPVIAVNSSRPLCRRRFSVAHELGHYVLGHNSLVFSESGGGGMIKRDPRQERAANAFAAEFLMPKVMLSREAHRYTLRALALHYKVSMQAMEIRLKELGLVCKGLDVKESHD
;
A
#
# COMPACT_ATOMS: atom_id res chain seq x y z
N MET A 1 -7.38 12.37 9.49
CA MET A 1 -6.51 12.79 8.36
C MET A 1 -6.98 12.07 7.11
N ASP A 2 -7.09 12.76 5.98
CA ASP A 2 -7.42 12.13 4.69
C ASP A 2 -6.27 11.22 4.25
N PRO A 3 -6.53 9.93 3.95
CA PRO A 3 -5.49 8.96 3.62
C PRO A 3 -4.71 9.33 2.35
N SER A 4 -5.38 9.88 1.33
CA SER A 4 -4.72 10.27 0.08
C SER A 4 -3.81 11.50 0.27
N ILE A 5 -4.20 12.42 1.14
CA ILE A 5 -3.34 13.57 1.50
C ILE A 5 -2.11 13.08 2.27
N ALA A 6 -2.31 12.16 3.23
CA ALA A 6 -1.20 11.57 3.98
C ALA A 6 -0.20 10.83 3.07
N ALA A 7 -0.72 10.06 2.11
CA ALA A 7 0.11 9.35 1.13
C ALA A 7 0.94 10.31 0.26
N ARG A 8 0.31 11.37 -0.27
CA ARG A 8 1.01 12.38 -1.08
C ARG A 8 2.08 13.11 -0.31
N ARG A 9 1.81 13.51 0.95
CA ARG A 9 2.82 14.13 1.80
C ARG A 9 4.04 13.23 2.00
N LEU A 10 3.82 11.96 2.29
CA LEU A 10 4.92 11.02 2.43
C LEU A 10 5.70 10.85 1.12
N LEU A 11 5.02 10.79 -0.04
CA LEU A 11 5.67 10.77 -1.36
C LEU A 11 6.56 12.00 -1.60
N GLU A 12 6.04 13.19 -1.31
CA GLU A 12 6.80 14.44 -1.40
C GLU A 12 8.02 14.44 -0.47
N GLU A 13 7.84 13.95 0.74
CA GLU A 13 8.91 13.88 1.72
C GLU A 13 10.02 12.87 1.41
N VAL A 14 9.70 11.75 0.75
CA VAL A 14 10.70 10.75 0.35
C VAL A 14 11.39 11.11 -0.97
N GLY A 15 10.75 11.95 -1.79
CA GLY A 15 11.34 12.48 -3.03
C GLY A 15 11.79 11.35 -3.94
N ALA A 16 10.90 10.41 -4.28
CA ALA A 16 11.25 9.19 -5.00
C ALA A 16 11.90 9.47 -6.36
N PRO A 17 13.19 9.21 -6.54
CA PRO A 17 13.80 9.15 -7.87
C PRO A 17 13.25 7.97 -8.66
N ASP A 18 13.24 8.07 -9.98
CA ASP A 18 12.62 7.08 -10.88
C ASP A 18 13.11 5.63 -10.68
N ASP A 19 14.32 5.44 -10.17
CA ASP A 19 14.96 4.13 -10.02
C ASP A 19 14.82 3.50 -8.63
N GLU A 20 14.39 4.24 -7.61
CA GLU A 20 14.28 3.73 -6.25
C GLU A 20 12.87 3.27 -5.88
N ASP A 21 12.77 2.24 -5.04
CA ASP A 21 11.48 1.79 -4.53
C ASP A 21 10.96 2.73 -3.43
N VAL A 22 9.91 3.48 -3.76
CA VAL A 22 9.25 4.42 -2.85
C VAL A 22 8.86 3.80 -1.50
N VAL A 23 8.51 2.51 -1.48
CA VAL A 23 8.19 1.79 -0.23
C VAL A 23 9.44 1.66 0.63
N ALA A 24 10.56 1.25 0.04
CA ALA A 24 11.83 1.13 0.76
C ALA A 24 12.30 2.47 1.32
N LEU A 25 12.17 3.55 0.54
CA LEU A 25 12.51 4.90 0.97
C LEU A 25 11.65 5.36 2.16
N ALA A 26 10.32 5.13 2.10
CA ALA A 26 9.41 5.49 3.17
C ALA A 26 9.71 4.72 4.47
N LEU A 27 9.95 3.42 4.36
CA LEU A 27 10.32 2.58 5.51
C LEU A 27 11.61 3.06 6.17
N LYS A 28 12.65 3.35 5.38
CA LYS A 28 13.92 3.89 5.86
C LYS A 28 13.74 5.25 6.55
N LYS A 29 12.98 6.16 5.94
CA LYS A 29 12.70 7.49 6.51
C LYS A 29 11.99 7.41 7.85
N LEU A 30 11.02 6.50 7.97
CA LEU A 30 10.21 6.35 9.19
C LEU A 30 10.86 5.41 10.23
N GLY A 31 12.03 4.84 9.91
CA GLY A 31 12.73 3.92 10.80
C GLY A 31 11.97 2.60 11.04
N ILE A 32 11.14 2.17 10.08
CA ILE A 32 10.37 0.93 10.17
C ILE A 32 11.20 -0.21 9.62
N GLU A 33 11.33 -1.29 10.40
CA GLU A 33 11.97 -2.51 9.95
C GLU A 33 10.97 -3.46 9.27
N VAL A 34 11.44 -4.21 8.26
CA VAL A 34 10.63 -5.25 7.62
C VAL A 34 11.25 -6.61 7.90
N ILE A 35 10.48 -7.48 8.51
CA ILE A 35 10.86 -8.88 8.72
C ILE A 35 10.05 -9.80 7.83
N ARG A 36 10.64 -10.91 7.41
CA ARG A 36 10.04 -11.91 6.55
C ARG A 36 9.74 -13.18 7.34
N GLY A 37 8.61 -13.77 7.09
CA GLY A 37 8.17 -15.00 7.72
C GLY A 37 6.89 -14.79 8.53
N MET A 38 5.76 -15.27 7.99
CA MET A 38 4.45 -15.20 8.62
C MET A 38 3.68 -16.48 8.34
N ALA A 39 2.68 -16.76 9.17
CA ALA A 39 1.72 -17.83 8.90
C ALA A 39 0.93 -17.54 7.61
N ASP A 40 0.52 -18.59 6.91
CA ASP A 40 -0.10 -18.51 5.58
C ASP A 40 -1.40 -17.70 5.51
N SER A 41 -2.06 -17.47 6.64
CA SER A 41 -3.32 -16.73 6.74
C SER A 41 -3.19 -15.21 6.74
N ILE A 42 -1.97 -14.67 6.93
CA ILE A 42 -1.75 -13.21 7.06
C ILE A 42 -0.78 -12.76 5.97
N ASP A 43 -1.08 -11.65 5.30
CA ASP A 43 -0.22 -11.09 4.26
C ASP A 43 0.87 -10.18 4.83
N ALA A 44 0.51 -9.31 5.76
CA ALA A 44 1.41 -8.47 6.55
C ALA A 44 0.75 -8.01 7.84
N ILE A 45 1.56 -7.53 8.79
CA ILE A 45 1.08 -6.95 10.04
C ILE A 45 2.07 -5.92 10.58
N LEU A 46 1.55 -4.77 11.03
CA LEU A 46 2.32 -3.76 11.76
C LEU A 46 2.40 -4.11 13.24
N ILE A 47 3.62 -4.12 13.77
CA ILE A 47 3.95 -4.47 15.14
C ILE A 47 4.61 -3.26 15.80
N HIS A 48 4.03 -2.77 16.89
CA HIS A 48 4.68 -1.80 17.75
C HIS A 48 5.45 -2.50 18.87
N ILE A 49 6.74 -2.23 18.93
CA ILE A 49 7.62 -2.73 19.99
C ILE A 49 7.81 -1.61 21.01
N PRO A 50 7.40 -1.80 22.30
CA PRO A 50 7.62 -0.80 23.33
C PRO A 50 9.11 -0.43 23.42
N ARG A 51 9.41 0.86 23.35
CA ARG A 51 10.79 1.40 23.35
C ARG A 51 11.69 0.91 22.19
N GLY A 52 11.11 0.18 21.20
CA GLY A 52 11.79 -0.28 20.00
C GLY A 52 11.34 0.44 18.74
N ARG A 53 11.88 0.02 17.60
CA ARG A 53 11.40 0.48 16.29
C ARG A 53 10.15 -0.27 15.88
N PRO A 54 9.22 0.37 15.18
CA PRO A 54 8.09 -0.35 14.60
C PRO A 54 8.58 -1.35 13.55
N VAL A 55 7.90 -2.48 13.46
CA VAL A 55 8.23 -3.57 12.55
C VAL A 55 7.02 -3.91 11.70
N ILE A 56 7.22 -4.11 10.40
CA ILE A 56 6.21 -4.74 9.54
C ILE A 56 6.68 -6.16 9.23
N ALA A 57 5.94 -7.15 9.73
CA ALA A 57 6.13 -8.53 9.35
C ALA A 57 5.35 -8.81 8.07
N VAL A 58 6.01 -9.40 7.04
CA VAL A 58 5.40 -9.69 5.74
C VAL A 58 5.52 -11.16 5.37
N ASN A 59 4.45 -11.72 4.81
CA ASN A 59 4.43 -13.10 4.33
C ASN A 59 5.26 -13.25 3.05
N SER A 60 6.41 -13.90 3.16
CA SER A 60 7.34 -14.09 2.04
C SER A 60 6.85 -15.06 0.97
N SER A 61 5.82 -15.87 1.24
CA SER A 61 5.23 -16.80 0.26
C SER A 61 4.33 -16.09 -0.78
N ARG A 62 3.94 -14.84 -0.52
CA ARG A 62 3.09 -14.07 -1.44
C ARG A 62 3.89 -13.49 -2.61
N PRO A 63 3.26 -13.31 -3.78
CA PRO A 63 3.89 -12.64 -4.93
C PRO A 63 4.40 -11.23 -4.55
N LEU A 64 5.47 -10.78 -5.21
CA LEU A 64 6.15 -9.52 -4.90
C LEU A 64 5.20 -8.31 -4.89
N CYS A 65 4.34 -8.19 -5.92
CA CYS A 65 3.36 -7.08 -5.99
C CYS A 65 2.36 -7.10 -4.82
N ARG A 66 1.94 -8.30 -4.38
CA ARG A 66 1.05 -8.45 -3.21
C ARG A 66 1.78 -8.07 -1.92
N ARG A 67 3.01 -8.56 -1.72
CA ARG A 67 3.83 -8.17 -0.56
C ARG A 67 4.03 -6.67 -0.49
N ARG A 68 4.34 -6.04 -1.64
CA ARG A 68 4.55 -4.61 -1.75
C ARG A 68 3.29 -3.81 -1.37
N PHE A 69 2.13 -4.23 -1.86
CA PHE A 69 0.85 -3.61 -1.48
C PHE A 69 0.54 -3.79 0.00
N SER A 70 0.76 -4.99 0.56
CA SER A 70 0.53 -5.26 1.98
C SER A 70 1.44 -4.43 2.89
N VAL A 71 2.73 -4.26 2.52
CA VAL A 71 3.64 -3.38 3.26
C VAL A 71 3.17 -1.91 3.19
N ALA A 72 2.73 -1.43 2.01
CA ALA A 72 2.19 -0.08 1.88
C ALA A 72 0.88 0.12 2.67
N HIS A 73 0.05 -0.91 2.79
CA HIS A 73 -1.16 -0.92 3.62
C HIS A 73 -0.82 -0.78 5.11
N GLU A 74 0.14 -1.58 5.62
CA GLU A 74 0.60 -1.48 6.99
C GLU A 74 1.29 -0.13 7.29
N LEU A 75 2.03 0.40 6.29
CA LEU A 75 2.56 1.76 6.35
C LEU A 75 1.45 2.80 6.47
N GLY A 76 0.32 2.59 5.77
CA GLY A 76 -0.88 3.41 5.91
C GLY A 76 -1.43 3.41 7.33
N HIS A 77 -1.52 2.25 7.98
CA HIS A 77 -1.92 2.16 9.38
C HIS A 77 -0.97 2.94 10.29
N TYR A 78 0.33 2.84 10.06
CA TYR A 78 1.32 3.57 10.84
C TYR A 78 1.18 5.09 10.70
N VAL A 79 1.14 5.60 9.47
CA VAL A 79 1.08 7.03 9.16
C VAL A 79 -0.24 7.67 9.62
N LEU A 80 -1.34 6.93 9.55
CA LEU A 80 -2.67 7.38 9.98
C LEU A 80 -2.90 7.23 11.49
N GLY A 81 -1.96 6.65 12.22
CA GLY A 81 -2.06 6.45 13.67
C GLY A 81 -3.12 5.43 14.07
N HIS A 82 -3.38 4.43 13.23
CA HIS A 82 -4.32 3.36 13.54
C HIS A 82 -3.74 2.38 14.56
N ASN A 83 -4.62 1.74 15.33
CA ASN A 83 -4.21 0.71 16.28
C ASN A 83 -3.53 -0.45 15.55
N SER A 84 -2.39 -0.87 16.07
CA SER A 84 -1.58 -1.97 15.59
C SER A 84 -1.35 -2.99 16.71
N LEU A 85 -0.80 -4.15 16.36
CA LEU A 85 -0.43 -5.13 17.37
C LEU A 85 0.68 -4.58 18.26
N VAL A 86 0.43 -4.56 19.58
CA VAL A 86 1.44 -4.19 20.58
C VAL A 86 1.93 -5.47 21.23
N PHE A 87 3.21 -5.78 21.07
CA PHE A 87 3.84 -6.85 21.86
C PHE A 87 4.14 -6.31 23.25
N SER A 88 3.51 -6.88 24.29
CA SER A 88 3.93 -6.65 25.67
C SER A 88 4.99 -7.68 26.07
N GLU A 89 5.95 -7.30 26.91
CA GLU A 89 7.00 -8.18 27.43
C GLU A 89 6.44 -9.38 28.23
N SER A 90 5.18 -9.35 28.62
CA SER A 90 4.48 -10.42 29.34
C SER A 90 3.83 -11.50 28.44
N GLY A 91 4.14 -11.53 27.14
CA GLY A 91 3.77 -12.64 26.25
C GLY A 91 2.31 -12.71 25.79
N GLY A 92 1.50 -11.71 26.03
CA GLY A 92 0.10 -11.64 25.60
C GLY A 92 -0.09 -10.71 24.40
N GLY A 93 0.26 -11.14 23.20
CA GLY A 93 -0.08 -10.45 21.96
C GLY A 93 -1.54 -10.69 21.58
N GLY A 94 -2.45 -9.77 21.89
CA GLY A 94 -3.83 -9.83 21.43
C GLY A 94 -3.94 -9.33 19.99
N MET A 95 -4.60 -10.10 19.11
CA MET A 95 -4.95 -9.63 17.78
C MET A 95 -6.03 -8.56 17.91
N ILE A 96 -5.68 -7.30 17.61
CA ILE A 96 -6.64 -6.20 17.61
C ILE A 96 -7.52 -6.34 16.37
N LYS A 97 -8.83 -6.48 16.59
CA LYS A 97 -9.80 -6.41 15.50
C LYS A 97 -9.81 -4.97 14.98
N ARG A 98 -9.27 -4.76 13.79
CA ARG A 98 -9.22 -3.43 13.16
C ARG A 98 -10.63 -2.98 12.76
N ASP A 99 -10.90 -1.68 12.94
CA ASP A 99 -12.14 -1.06 12.47
C ASP A 99 -12.16 -1.10 10.93
N PRO A 100 -13.29 -1.53 10.30
CA PRO A 100 -13.45 -1.49 8.85
C PRO A 100 -13.18 -0.12 8.21
N ARG A 101 -13.37 0.98 8.96
CA ARG A 101 -13.04 2.33 8.50
C ARG A 101 -11.53 2.53 8.40
N GLN A 102 -10.77 2.04 9.38
CA GLN A 102 -9.30 2.08 9.38
C GLN A 102 -8.73 1.23 8.25
N GLU A 103 -9.30 0.05 8.00
CA GLU A 103 -8.90 -0.82 6.88
C GLU A 103 -9.12 -0.13 5.52
N ARG A 104 -10.27 0.52 5.32
CA ARG A 104 -10.53 1.30 4.10
C ARG A 104 -9.58 2.47 3.95
N ALA A 105 -9.27 3.17 5.04
CA ALA A 105 -8.33 4.28 5.02
C ALA A 105 -6.90 3.82 4.68
N ALA A 106 -6.45 2.70 5.24
CA ALA A 106 -5.14 2.11 4.93
C ALA A 106 -5.07 1.63 3.46
N ASN A 107 -6.14 1.05 2.93
CA ASN A 107 -6.23 0.69 1.51
C ASN A 107 -6.17 1.93 0.60
N ALA A 108 -6.89 2.99 0.93
CA ALA A 108 -6.86 4.25 0.17
C ALA A 108 -5.48 4.91 0.21
N PHE A 109 -4.80 4.88 1.37
CA PHE A 109 -3.43 5.31 1.51
C PHE A 109 -2.50 4.50 0.60
N ALA A 110 -2.54 3.17 0.68
CA ALA A 110 -1.69 2.29 -0.12
C ALA A 110 -1.91 2.49 -1.62
N ALA A 111 -3.16 2.63 -2.05
CA ALA A 111 -3.51 2.87 -3.45
C ALA A 111 -2.95 4.21 -3.95
N GLU A 112 -3.11 5.30 -3.21
CA GLU A 112 -2.55 6.61 -3.57
C GLU A 112 -1.02 6.62 -3.50
N PHE A 113 -0.43 5.95 -2.50
CA PHE A 113 1.01 5.89 -2.31
C PHE A 113 1.72 5.12 -3.44
N LEU A 114 1.16 3.99 -3.87
CA LEU A 114 1.74 3.16 -4.94
C LEU A 114 1.34 3.59 -6.34
N MET A 115 0.16 4.21 -6.50
CA MET A 115 -0.45 4.58 -7.77
C MET A 115 -1.02 6.01 -7.67
N PRO A 116 -0.16 7.04 -7.59
CA PRO A 116 -0.58 8.41 -7.37
C PRO A 116 -1.53 8.91 -8.48
N LYS A 117 -2.67 9.48 -8.08
CA LYS A 117 -3.68 9.99 -9.02
C LYS A 117 -3.10 10.92 -10.07
N VAL A 118 -2.24 11.85 -9.65
CA VAL A 118 -1.67 12.86 -10.54
C VAL A 118 -0.85 12.22 -11.66
N MET A 119 -0.06 11.20 -11.36
CA MET A 119 0.76 10.49 -12.34
C MET A 119 -0.11 9.62 -13.25
N LEU A 120 -1.00 8.81 -12.66
CA LEU A 120 -1.92 7.97 -13.44
C LEU A 120 -2.80 8.77 -14.39
N SER A 121 -3.28 9.95 -14.00
CA SER A 121 -4.09 10.81 -14.87
C SER A 121 -3.35 11.27 -16.12
N ARG A 122 -2.03 11.37 -16.07
CA ARG A 122 -1.17 11.75 -17.21
C ARG A 122 -0.83 10.57 -18.11
N GLU A 123 -0.79 9.37 -17.55
CA GLU A 123 -0.22 8.17 -18.20
C GLU A 123 -1.28 7.17 -18.66
N ALA A 124 -2.42 7.08 -18.00
CA ALA A 124 -3.40 6.02 -18.23
C ALA A 124 -3.78 5.85 -19.70
N HIS A 125 -4.12 6.93 -20.38
CA HIS A 125 -4.53 6.91 -21.79
C HIS A 125 -3.41 6.49 -22.78
N ARG A 126 -2.15 6.47 -22.33
CA ARG A 126 -0.98 6.17 -23.17
C ARG A 126 -0.58 4.71 -23.12
N TYR A 127 -0.83 4.04 -21.99
CA TYR A 127 -0.34 2.71 -21.70
C TYR A 127 -1.47 1.71 -21.49
N THR A 128 -1.19 0.44 -21.76
CA THR A 128 -2.11 -0.67 -21.48
C THR A 128 -2.15 -0.94 -19.98
N LEU A 129 -3.21 -1.60 -19.51
CA LEU A 129 -3.34 -2.04 -18.11
C LEU A 129 -2.10 -2.80 -17.62
N ARG A 130 -1.59 -3.72 -18.46
CA ARG A 130 -0.41 -4.50 -18.14
C ARG A 130 0.85 -3.63 -18.01
N ALA A 131 1.04 -2.67 -18.90
CA ALA A 131 2.19 -1.77 -18.86
C ALA A 131 2.17 -0.89 -17.61
N LEU A 132 1.00 -0.35 -17.26
CA LEU A 132 0.81 0.42 -16.03
C LEU A 132 1.09 -0.43 -14.78
N ALA A 133 0.52 -1.64 -14.71
CA ALA A 133 0.74 -2.53 -13.58
C ALA A 133 2.23 -2.88 -13.37
N LEU A 134 2.96 -3.11 -14.46
CA LEU A 134 4.40 -3.36 -14.42
C LEU A 134 5.18 -2.12 -13.97
N HIS A 135 4.88 -0.95 -14.55
CA HIS A 135 5.55 0.31 -14.21
C HIS A 135 5.40 0.65 -12.72
N TYR A 136 4.17 0.57 -12.20
CA TYR A 136 3.88 0.84 -10.78
C TYR A 136 4.21 -0.32 -9.84
N LYS A 137 4.66 -1.46 -10.38
CA LYS A 137 5.02 -2.68 -9.61
C LYS A 137 3.87 -3.16 -8.72
N VAL A 138 2.65 -3.17 -9.27
CA VAL A 138 1.42 -3.65 -8.63
C VAL A 138 0.78 -4.77 -9.44
N SER A 139 -0.23 -5.45 -8.88
CA SER A 139 -0.99 -6.44 -9.65
C SER A 139 -1.89 -5.76 -10.69
N MET A 140 -2.21 -6.46 -11.78
CA MET A 140 -3.18 -5.97 -12.77
C MET A 140 -4.53 -5.68 -12.12
N GLN A 141 -4.98 -6.52 -11.20
CA GLN A 141 -6.22 -6.32 -10.44
C GLN A 141 -6.19 -5.03 -9.61
N ALA A 142 -5.08 -4.75 -8.90
CA ALA A 142 -4.96 -3.51 -8.13
C ALA A 142 -4.97 -2.28 -9.03
N MET A 143 -4.29 -2.34 -10.19
CA MET A 143 -4.29 -1.25 -11.17
C MET A 143 -5.68 -1.04 -11.77
N GLU A 144 -6.39 -2.10 -12.14
CA GLU A 144 -7.75 -2.02 -12.68
C GLU A 144 -8.72 -1.36 -11.68
N ILE A 145 -8.69 -1.81 -10.42
CA ILE A 145 -9.50 -1.21 -9.34
C ILE A 145 -9.17 0.28 -9.21
N ARG A 146 -7.89 0.62 -9.19
CA ARG A 146 -7.45 2.01 -9.05
C ARG A 146 -7.91 2.91 -10.19
N LEU A 147 -7.77 2.46 -11.44
CA LEU A 147 -8.24 3.19 -12.61
C LEU A 147 -9.76 3.42 -12.53
N LYS A 148 -10.52 2.40 -12.13
CA LYS A 148 -11.96 2.48 -11.96
C LYS A 148 -12.38 3.48 -10.89
N GLU A 149 -11.72 3.45 -9.73
CA GLU A 149 -11.93 4.43 -8.64
C GLU A 149 -11.67 5.87 -9.09
N LEU A 150 -10.69 6.07 -9.96
CA LEU A 150 -10.32 7.37 -10.47
C LEU A 150 -11.12 7.81 -11.72
N GLY A 151 -11.95 6.93 -12.28
CA GLY A 151 -12.66 7.19 -13.54
C GLY A 151 -11.71 7.31 -14.74
N LEU A 152 -10.57 6.63 -14.71
CA LEU A 152 -9.55 6.65 -15.75
C LEU A 152 -9.66 5.43 -16.66
N VAL A 153 -9.43 5.64 -17.97
CA VAL A 153 -9.40 4.58 -18.97
C VAL A 153 -7.98 4.42 -19.48
N CYS A 154 -7.51 3.18 -19.58
CA CYS A 154 -6.19 2.88 -20.15
C CYS A 154 -6.31 2.43 -21.62
N LYS A 155 -5.21 2.49 -22.36
CA LYS A 155 -5.16 2.08 -23.76
C LYS A 155 -5.57 0.62 -23.93
N GLY A 156 -6.50 0.34 -24.85
CA GLY A 156 -6.99 -1.02 -25.17
C GLY A 156 -8.05 -1.58 -24.21
N LEU A 157 -8.51 -0.82 -23.24
CA LEU A 157 -9.78 -1.05 -22.57
C LEU A 157 -10.83 -0.16 -23.26
N ASP A 158 -11.40 -0.69 -24.34
CA ASP A 158 -12.64 -0.12 -24.86
C ASP A 158 -13.69 -0.28 -23.76
N VAL A 159 -14.29 0.83 -23.39
CA VAL A 159 -15.50 0.83 -22.58
C VAL A 159 -16.53 0.04 -23.38
N LYS A 160 -16.75 -1.21 -23.01
CA LYS A 160 -17.99 -1.87 -23.43
C LYS A 160 -19.09 -1.06 -22.78
N GLU A 161 -19.67 -0.15 -23.55
CA GLU A 161 -20.95 0.43 -23.24
C GLU A 161 -21.89 -0.74 -22.95
N SER A 162 -22.28 -0.87 -21.67
CA SER A 162 -23.43 -1.69 -21.32
C SER A 162 -24.65 -1.03 -21.94
N HIS A 163 -24.97 -1.46 -23.16
CA HIS A 163 -26.33 -1.34 -23.66
C HIS A 163 -27.14 -2.40 -22.94
N ASP A 164 -27.90 -1.94 -21.92
CA ASP A 164 -29.28 -2.36 -21.66
C ASP A 164 -29.93 -1.39 -20.65
#